data_b531a6df46e1fabdfe41ac20221cbe67
#
_entry.id   b531a6df46e1fabdfe41ac20221cbe67
#
_cell.length_a   1.000
_cell.length_b   1.000
_cell.length_c   1.000
_cell.angle_alpha   90.00
_cell.angle_beta   90.00
_cell.angle_gamma   90.00
#
_symmetry.space_group_name_H-M   'P 1'
#
loop_
_entity.id
_entity.type
_entity.pdbx_description
1 polymer ?
#
loop_
_entity_poly.entity_id
_entity_poly.type
_entity_poly.pdbx_seq_one_letter_code
_entity_poly.pdbx_strand_id
1 'polypeptide(L)'
;MKKIKKKKGGRSGALPAFVVGFTHADPPPPGFLAAWFNQAYGGPLQIQFTTQASHSEFVAGHTKWRAQVSTSLPTETSEWWRDRLQWGHSQLATVHSLQNVGQDKQDVTLHVARLARGLTLLTEGTAYDVGTASYYNPSDWRDRGLEQFHVEDHVQVEQRDQPQRGQVWFYTRGLAKFGLEELETYRPTGLPDRSVIDTLLDIGEVLIAGGKVAKVGDHLTLPRTGQLIKVVRHRTDSSSDAHLHLREVTWG
;
A
#
# COMPACT_ATOMS: atom_id res chain seq x y z
N MET A 1 22.26 -44.90 2.18
CA MET A 1 21.71 -43.80 1.36
C MET A 1 21.28 -42.65 2.28
N LYS A 2 22.04 -41.55 2.33
CA LYS A 2 21.70 -40.35 3.13
C LYS A 2 20.76 -39.46 2.33
N LYS A 3 19.52 -39.25 2.82
CA LYS A 3 18.56 -38.28 2.25
C LYS A 3 19.07 -36.89 2.45
N ILE A 4 19.47 -36.23 1.35
CA ILE A 4 19.80 -34.82 1.30
C ILE A 4 18.51 -34.02 1.52
N LYS A 5 18.35 -33.43 2.70
CA LYS A 5 17.28 -32.46 2.96
C LYS A 5 17.55 -31.21 2.11
N LYS A 6 16.78 -31.01 1.04
CA LYS A 6 16.71 -29.74 0.32
C LYS A 6 16.29 -28.65 1.31
N LYS A 7 17.22 -27.78 1.67
CA LYS A 7 16.90 -26.51 2.32
C LYS A 7 16.03 -25.70 1.36
N LYS A 8 14.75 -25.55 1.66
CA LYS A 8 13.90 -24.52 1.09
C LYS A 8 14.37 -23.19 1.69
N GLY A 9 15.34 -22.57 1.07
CA GLY A 9 15.82 -21.25 1.35
C GLY A 9 15.22 -20.26 0.35
N GLY A 10 13.91 -20.09 0.33
CA GLY A 10 13.29 -18.91 -0.26
C GLY A 10 13.18 -17.86 0.84
N ARG A 11 14.02 -16.84 0.82
CA ARG A 11 13.68 -15.58 1.47
C ARG A 11 12.40 -15.12 0.80
N SER A 12 11.27 -15.25 1.49
CA SER A 12 10.08 -14.46 1.21
C SER A 12 10.49 -13.01 1.50
N GLY A 13 11.04 -12.31 0.50
CA GLY A 13 11.24 -10.88 0.58
C GLY A 13 9.88 -10.25 0.82
N ALA A 14 9.79 -9.31 1.75
CA ALA A 14 8.58 -8.53 1.93
C ALA A 14 8.21 -7.89 0.58
N LEU A 15 6.93 -7.91 0.21
CA LEU A 15 6.46 -7.26 -1.01
C LEU A 15 6.78 -5.76 -0.94
N PRO A 16 7.11 -5.11 -2.08
CA PRO A 16 7.24 -3.66 -2.12
C PRO A 16 5.91 -2.99 -1.79
N ALA A 17 5.98 -1.79 -1.25
CA ALA A 17 4.80 -0.97 -1.07
C ALA A 17 4.32 -0.38 -2.40
N PHE A 18 5.28 0.07 -3.22
CA PHE A 18 5.03 0.61 -4.56
C PHE A 18 6.03 0.07 -5.58
N VAL A 19 5.57 -0.01 -6.82
CA VAL A 19 6.42 -0.23 -7.99
C VAL A 19 6.15 0.90 -8.98
N VAL A 20 7.20 1.59 -9.42
CA VAL A 20 7.10 2.69 -10.39
C VAL A 20 7.76 2.25 -11.70
N GLY A 21 6.97 2.18 -12.77
CA GLY A 21 7.47 1.88 -14.12
C GLY A 21 7.71 3.18 -14.89
N PHE A 22 8.81 3.25 -15.67
CA PHE A 22 9.15 4.41 -16.49
C PHE A 22 9.92 4.02 -17.75
N THR A 23 9.95 4.93 -18.73
CA THR A 23 10.51 4.67 -20.09
C THR A 23 11.94 5.17 -20.25
N HIS A 24 12.45 6.00 -19.35
CA HIS A 24 13.84 6.47 -19.39
C HIS A 24 14.81 5.31 -19.17
N ALA A 25 15.93 5.31 -19.91
CA ALA A 25 16.95 4.28 -19.79
C ALA A 25 17.62 4.28 -18.42
N ASP A 26 17.79 5.47 -17.83
CA ASP A 26 18.42 5.64 -16.52
C ASP A 26 17.40 6.12 -15.48
N PRO A 27 17.46 5.59 -14.25
CA PRO A 27 16.66 6.09 -13.15
C PRO A 27 17.10 7.52 -12.77
N PRO A 28 16.19 8.33 -12.20
CA PRO A 28 16.57 9.66 -11.73
C PRO A 28 17.66 9.55 -10.66
N PRO A 29 18.71 10.39 -10.73
CA PRO A 29 19.74 10.39 -9.69
C PRO A 29 19.11 10.59 -8.31
N PRO A 30 19.49 9.81 -7.28
CA PRO A 30 18.91 9.91 -5.94
C PRO A 30 18.96 11.32 -5.34
N GLY A 31 19.94 12.14 -5.72
CA GLY A 31 20.03 13.54 -5.32
C GLY A 31 18.88 14.40 -5.86
N PHE A 32 18.36 14.12 -7.06
CA PHE A 32 17.18 14.80 -7.59
C PHE A 32 15.92 14.42 -6.84
N LEU A 33 15.76 13.15 -6.49
CA LEU A 33 14.65 12.72 -5.64
C LEU A 33 14.70 13.41 -4.26
N ALA A 34 15.90 13.50 -3.66
CA ALA A 34 16.06 14.20 -2.38
C ALA A 34 15.75 15.70 -2.50
N ALA A 35 16.23 16.37 -3.53
CA ALA A 35 15.96 17.79 -3.76
C ALA A 35 14.45 18.06 -3.96
N TRP A 36 13.82 17.23 -4.81
CA TRP A 36 12.37 17.32 -5.05
C TRP A 36 11.58 17.08 -3.75
N PHE A 37 11.92 16.03 -3.00
CA PHE A 37 11.24 15.69 -1.75
C PHE A 37 11.35 16.81 -0.72
N ASN A 38 12.57 17.37 -0.57
CA ASN A 38 12.82 18.46 0.37
C ASN A 38 12.04 19.73 0.00
N GLN A 39 11.88 20.01 -1.29
CA GLN A 39 11.09 21.12 -1.78
C GLN A 39 9.59 20.90 -1.53
N ALA A 40 9.09 19.67 -1.76
CA ALA A 40 7.66 19.36 -1.68
C ALA A 40 7.17 19.19 -0.24
N TYR A 41 7.99 18.59 0.65
CA TYR A 41 7.54 18.16 1.99
C TYR A 41 8.41 18.66 3.15
N GLY A 42 9.44 19.43 2.85
CA GLY A 42 10.48 19.76 3.82
C GLY A 42 11.45 18.59 4.05
N GLY A 43 12.62 18.92 4.53
CA GLY A 43 13.69 17.92 4.66
C GLY A 43 14.41 17.99 5.99
N PRO A 44 15.62 17.39 6.05
CA PRO A 44 16.34 16.77 4.93
C PRO A 44 15.97 15.30 4.71
N LEU A 45 15.70 14.91 3.46
CA LEU A 45 15.71 13.51 3.05
C LEU A 45 17.17 13.04 2.95
N GLN A 46 17.51 12.04 3.73
CA GLN A 46 18.85 11.43 3.71
C GLN A 46 18.86 10.26 2.73
N ILE A 47 19.90 10.18 1.91
CA ILE A 47 20.15 9.07 0.98
C ILE A 47 21.39 8.32 1.42
N GLN A 48 21.29 7.01 1.60
CA GLN A 48 22.38 6.11 1.93
C GLN A 48 22.44 5.00 0.89
N PHE A 49 23.55 4.89 0.19
CA PHE A 49 23.79 3.81 -0.77
C PHE A 49 24.08 2.50 -0.03
N THR A 50 23.46 1.41 -0.46
CA THR A 50 23.58 0.09 0.18
C THR A 50 24.78 -0.71 -0.32
N THR A 51 25.29 -0.39 -1.53
CA THR A 51 26.48 -1.01 -2.11
C THR A 51 27.34 0.03 -2.82
N GLN A 52 28.66 -0.08 -2.69
CA GLN A 52 29.61 0.84 -3.33
C GLN A 52 29.63 0.75 -4.87
N ALA A 53 28.95 -0.22 -5.49
CA ALA A 53 29.10 -0.55 -6.89
C ALA A 53 27.88 -0.30 -7.80
N SER A 54 26.69 -0.03 -7.28
CA SER A 54 25.54 0.23 -8.14
C SER A 54 24.65 1.34 -7.59
N HIS A 55 24.41 2.35 -8.42
CA HIS A 55 23.39 3.38 -8.16
C HIS A 55 21.95 2.84 -8.21
N SER A 56 21.79 1.53 -8.37
CA SER A 56 20.50 0.87 -8.52
C SER A 56 19.74 0.64 -7.20
N GLU A 57 20.43 0.82 -6.05
CA GLU A 57 19.81 0.58 -4.75
C GLU A 57 20.29 1.59 -3.70
N PHE A 58 19.35 2.20 -2.99
CA PHE A 58 19.63 3.12 -1.89
C PHE A 58 18.52 3.08 -0.82
N VAL A 59 18.87 3.51 0.37
CA VAL A 59 17.92 3.76 1.45
C VAL A 59 17.67 5.26 1.53
N ALA A 60 16.41 5.64 1.37
CA ALA A 60 15.92 6.98 1.62
C ALA A 60 15.28 7.06 2.99
N GLY A 61 15.47 8.13 3.75
CA GLY A 61 14.82 8.22 5.04
C GLY A 61 15.13 9.46 5.84
N HIS A 62 14.58 9.46 7.03
CA HIS A 62 14.75 10.45 8.08
C HIS A 62 14.88 9.71 9.42
N THR A 63 15.04 10.43 10.52
CA THR A 63 15.17 9.83 11.88
C THR A 63 14.01 8.91 12.25
N LYS A 64 12.79 9.19 11.75
CA LYS A 64 11.56 8.47 12.12
C LYS A 64 11.12 7.39 11.13
N TRP A 65 11.64 7.38 9.90
CA TRP A 65 11.22 6.43 8.89
C TRP A 65 12.35 6.14 7.89
N ARG A 66 12.29 4.99 7.24
CA ARG A 66 13.24 4.57 6.20
C ARG A 66 12.51 3.74 5.15
N ALA A 67 12.94 3.90 3.90
CA ALA A 67 12.49 3.09 2.79
C ALA A 67 13.68 2.72 1.90
N GLN A 68 13.66 1.52 1.36
CA GLN A 68 14.62 1.05 0.36
C GLN A 68 14.04 1.29 -1.02
N VAL A 69 14.80 1.89 -1.89
CA VAL A 69 14.47 2.06 -3.31
C VAL A 69 15.47 1.25 -4.11
N SER A 70 14.96 0.37 -4.99
CA SER A 70 15.79 -0.44 -5.88
C SER A 70 15.28 -0.29 -7.31
N THR A 71 16.19 -0.16 -8.28
CA THR A 71 15.83 -0.12 -9.70
C THR A 71 16.30 -1.38 -10.42
N SER A 72 15.49 -1.86 -11.35
CA SER A 72 15.77 -3.06 -12.13
C SER A 72 15.12 -3.01 -13.50
N LEU A 73 15.59 -3.83 -14.42
CA LEU A 73 14.89 -4.09 -15.68
C LEU A 73 13.63 -4.93 -15.41
N PRO A 74 12.52 -4.72 -16.15
CA PRO A 74 11.30 -5.52 -15.99
C PRO A 74 11.54 -7.02 -16.15
N THR A 75 12.48 -7.40 -17.00
CA THR A 75 12.86 -8.81 -17.27
C THR A 75 13.61 -9.49 -16.13
N GLU A 76 14.22 -8.72 -15.22
CA GLU A 76 14.98 -9.22 -14.08
C GLU A 76 14.08 -9.53 -12.88
N THR A 77 12.84 -9.07 -12.91
CA THR A 77 11.88 -9.23 -11.84
C THR A 77 10.96 -10.42 -12.13
N SER A 78 10.95 -11.41 -11.25
CA SER A 78 10.06 -12.58 -11.33
C SER A 78 8.72 -12.39 -10.62
N GLU A 79 8.51 -11.25 -10.00
CA GLU A 79 7.34 -10.97 -9.18
C GLU A 79 6.11 -10.65 -10.04
N TRP A 80 4.93 -10.96 -9.55
CA TRP A 80 3.68 -10.86 -10.30
C TRP A 80 3.31 -9.44 -10.77
N TRP A 81 3.76 -8.38 -10.07
CA TRP A 81 3.51 -6.98 -10.48
C TRP A 81 4.28 -6.57 -11.73
N ARG A 82 5.37 -7.30 -12.08
CA ARG A 82 6.10 -7.06 -13.31
C ARG A 82 5.18 -7.08 -14.52
N ASP A 83 4.27 -8.06 -14.59
CA ASP A 83 3.37 -8.22 -15.72
C ASP A 83 2.34 -7.08 -15.81
N ARG A 84 2.13 -6.34 -14.72
CA ARG A 84 1.23 -5.20 -14.66
C ARG A 84 1.87 -3.90 -15.13
N LEU A 85 3.19 -3.75 -14.99
CA LEU A 85 3.93 -2.52 -15.31
C LEU A 85 4.94 -2.66 -16.43
N GLN A 86 5.16 -3.85 -16.97
CA GLN A 86 6.16 -4.06 -18.04
C GLN A 86 5.77 -3.41 -19.38
N TRP A 87 4.50 -3.10 -19.59
CA TRP A 87 4.01 -2.53 -20.84
C TRP A 87 4.49 -1.09 -21.01
N GLY A 88 5.34 -0.86 -22.02
CA GLY A 88 5.88 0.45 -22.32
C GLY A 88 6.91 0.99 -21.35
N HIS A 89 7.35 0.19 -20.35
CA HIS A 89 8.35 0.61 -19.37
C HIS A 89 9.69 -0.08 -19.63
N SER A 90 10.78 0.70 -19.56
CA SER A 90 12.16 0.20 -19.71
C SER A 90 12.80 -0.14 -18.38
N GLN A 91 12.31 0.47 -17.29
CA GLN A 91 12.84 0.34 -15.95
C GLN A 91 11.71 0.23 -14.93
N LEU A 92 11.98 -0.46 -13.82
CA LEU A 92 11.11 -0.50 -12.65
C LEU A 92 11.88 0.00 -11.43
N ALA A 93 11.27 0.89 -10.65
CA ALA A 93 11.73 1.24 -9.32
C ALA A 93 10.78 0.63 -8.28
N THR A 94 11.32 -0.18 -7.36
CA THR A 94 10.55 -0.74 -6.24
C THR A 94 10.82 0.06 -4.98
N VAL A 95 9.78 0.38 -4.23
CA VAL A 95 9.87 1.11 -2.96
C VAL A 95 9.41 0.19 -1.84
N HIS A 96 10.33 -0.22 -0.96
CA HIS A 96 10.05 -1.05 0.20
C HIS A 96 10.07 -0.24 1.48
N SER A 97 9.07 -0.40 2.31
CA SER A 97 9.09 0.13 3.66
C SER A 97 10.07 -0.65 4.52
N LEU A 98 10.98 0.04 5.20
CA LEU A 98 11.87 -0.55 6.20
C LEU A 98 11.32 -0.23 7.59
N GLN A 99 10.25 -0.94 7.97
CA GLN A 99 9.61 -0.75 9.27
C GLN A 99 10.48 -1.31 10.38
N ASN A 100 10.75 -0.50 11.40
CA ASN A 100 11.34 -0.94 12.66
C ASN A 100 10.28 -0.95 13.77
N VAL A 101 10.53 -1.76 14.79
CA VAL A 101 9.65 -1.81 15.98
C VAL A 101 9.60 -0.42 16.61
N GLY A 102 8.37 0.08 16.87
CA GLY A 102 8.15 1.38 17.52
C GLY A 102 8.01 2.57 16.58
N GLN A 103 8.11 2.38 15.26
CA GLN A 103 7.81 3.45 14.30
C GLN A 103 6.31 3.65 14.12
N ASP A 104 5.91 4.90 13.92
CA ASP A 104 4.54 5.23 13.53
C ASP A 104 4.29 4.76 12.10
N LYS A 105 3.35 3.83 11.95
CA LYS A 105 3.01 3.22 10.66
C LYS A 105 2.35 4.22 9.71
N GLN A 106 1.63 5.23 10.22
CA GLN A 106 1.05 6.29 9.40
C GLN A 106 2.16 7.12 8.77
N ASP A 107 3.13 7.58 9.57
CA ASP A 107 4.29 8.34 9.08
C ASP A 107 5.07 7.54 8.03
N VAL A 108 5.37 6.27 8.30
CA VAL A 108 6.10 5.42 7.36
C VAL A 108 5.34 5.25 6.05
N THR A 109 4.03 4.95 6.12
CA THR A 109 3.20 4.73 4.93
C THR A 109 3.08 6.00 4.09
N LEU A 110 2.87 7.15 4.74
CA LEU A 110 2.80 8.46 4.08
C LEU A 110 4.11 8.77 3.34
N HIS A 111 5.26 8.61 4.01
CA HIS A 111 6.56 8.94 3.39
C HIS A 111 6.94 7.98 2.27
N VAL A 112 6.56 6.71 2.34
CA VAL A 112 6.74 5.74 1.26
C VAL A 112 5.89 6.13 0.03
N ALA A 113 4.65 6.60 0.23
CA ALA A 113 3.81 7.13 -0.85
C ALA A 113 4.40 8.42 -1.46
N ARG A 114 4.95 9.33 -0.63
CA ARG A 114 5.68 10.53 -1.09
C ARG A 114 6.88 10.19 -1.97
N LEU A 115 7.64 9.15 -1.63
CA LEU A 115 8.75 8.68 -2.47
C LEU A 115 8.26 8.13 -3.82
N ALA A 116 7.20 7.31 -3.80
CA ALA A 116 6.59 6.81 -5.03
C ALA A 116 6.06 7.95 -5.91
N ARG A 117 5.40 8.96 -5.32
CA ARG A 117 4.97 10.18 -6.01
C ARG A 117 6.15 10.90 -6.65
N GLY A 118 7.24 11.12 -5.90
CA GLY A 118 8.44 11.78 -6.41
C GLY A 118 9.06 11.04 -7.59
N LEU A 119 9.21 9.72 -7.48
CA LEU A 119 9.70 8.89 -8.58
C LEU A 119 8.80 9.01 -9.80
N THR A 120 7.47 8.90 -9.62
CA THR A 120 6.50 9.00 -10.73
C THR A 120 6.58 10.35 -11.44
N LEU A 121 6.63 11.45 -10.68
CA LEU A 121 6.66 12.81 -11.24
C LEU A 121 8.01 13.13 -11.92
N LEU A 122 9.12 12.64 -11.38
CA LEU A 122 10.45 12.86 -11.96
C LEU A 122 10.70 12.02 -13.22
N THR A 123 9.99 10.90 -13.38
CA THR A 123 10.17 9.98 -14.51
C THR A 123 9.01 10.03 -15.50
N GLU A 124 7.97 10.82 -15.23
CA GLU A 124 6.70 10.78 -15.96
C GLU A 124 6.15 9.35 -16.10
N GLY A 125 6.46 8.52 -15.10
CA GLY A 125 6.13 7.09 -15.08
C GLY A 125 4.74 6.81 -14.52
N THR A 126 4.50 5.53 -14.21
CA THR A 126 3.27 5.04 -13.57
C THR A 126 3.63 4.29 -12.30
N ALA A 127 3.06 4.69 -11.17
CA ALA A 127 3.18 3.94 -9.92
C ALA A 127 2.06 2.90 -9.79
N TYR A 128 2.40 1.75 -9.24
CA TYR A 128 1.46 0.73 -8.80
C TYR A 128 1.58 0.55 -7.29
N ASP A 129 0.51 0.86 -6.57
CA ASP A 129 0.39 0.58 -5.14
C ASP A 129 0.01 -0.89 -4.95
N VAL A 130 0.92 -1.68 -4.41
CA VAL A 130 0.74 -3.12 -4.23
C VAL A 130 -0.35 -3.43 -3.19
N GLY A 131 -0.47 -2.59 -2.16
CA GLY A 131 -1.44 -2.76 -1.09
C GLY A 131 -2.88 -2.55 -1.56
N THR A 132 -3.14 -1.51 -2.35
CA THR A 132 -4.47 -1.18 -2.87
C THR A 132 -4.75 -1.76 -4.25
N ALA A 133 -3.73 -2.27 -4.95
CA ALA A 133 -3.76 -2.70 -6.35
C ALA A 133 -4.16 -1.58 -7.33
N SER A 134 -3.74 -0.35 -7.04
CA SER A 134 -4.12 0.85 -7.79
C SER A 134 -2.96 1.42 -8.57
N TYR A 135 -3.27 2.02 -9.70
CA TYR A 135 -2.31 2.72 -10.54
C TYR A 135 -2.44 4.22 -10.35
N TYR A 136 -1.30 4.91 -10.36
CA TYR A 136 -1.21 6.36 -10.27
C TYR A 136 -0.26 6.87 -11.34
N ASN A 137 -0.78 7.68 -12.26
CA ASN A 137 0.00 8.41 -13.23
C ASN A 137 0.36 9.82 -12.68
N PRO A 138 1.16 10.63 -13.39
CA PRO A 138 1.53 11.96 -12.90
C PRO A 138 0.34 12.90 -12.63
N SER A 139 -0.78 12.78 -13.36
CA SER A 139 -1.97 13.61 -13.11
C SER A 139 -2.65 13.22 -11.79
N ASP A 140 -2.79 11.91 -11.52
CA ASP A 140 -3.38 11.44 -10.26
C ASP A 140 -2.60 11.95 -9.05
N TRP A 141 -1.27 11.99 -9.16
CA TRP A 141 -0.39 12.50 -8.11
C TRP A 141 -0.42 14.02 -7.94
N ARG A 142 -0.78 14.78 -8.97
CA ARG A 142 -0.94 16.26 -8.84
C ARG A 142 -2.14 16.59 -7.97
N ASP A 143 -3.21 15.79 -8.06
CA ASP A 143 -4.43 15.95 -7.28
C ASP A 143 -4.31 15.43 -5.83
N ARG A 144 -3.22 14.70 -5.52
CA ARG A 144 -2.91 14.14 -4.20
C ARG A 144 -1.62 14.75 -3.68
N GLY A 145 -1.72 15.78 -2.86
CA GLY A 145 -0.55 16.50 -2.32
C GLY A 145 0.26 15.68 -1.30
N LEU A 146 -0.40 14.84 -0.52
CA LEU A 146 0.19 14.06 0.58
C LEU A 146 0.89 14.94 1.64
N GLU A 147 0.39 16.16 1.90
CA GLU A 147 0.93 17.06 2.93
C GLU A 147 0.79 16.47 4.33
N GLN A 148 -0.30 15.75 4.55
CA GLN A 148 -0.58 15.04 5.80
C GLN A 148 -1.19 13.66 5.49
N PHE A 149 -1.30 12.83 6.52
CA PHE A 149 -1.91 11.52 6.38
C PHE A 149 -3.43 11.64 6.29
N HIS A 150 -4.01 11.05 5.25
CA HIS A 150 -5.44 10.83 5.10
C HIS A 150 -5.66 9.35 4.75
N VAL A 151 -6.62 8.70 5.40
CA VAL A 151 -6.86 7.26 5.20
C VAL A 151 -7.21 6.93 3.74
N GLU A 152 -7.96 7.77 3.08
CA GLU A 152 -8.40 7.64 1.68
C GLU A 152 -7.26 7.68 0.65
N ASP A 153 -6.09 8.20 1.02
CA ASP A 153 -4.89 8.16 0.18
C ASP A 153 -4.19 6.80 0.21
N HIS A 154 -4.49 5.98 1.21
CA HIS A 154 -3.77 4.74 1.48
C HIS A 154 -4.65 3.50 1.52
N VAL A 155 -5.95 3.67 1.67
CA VAL A 155 -6.96 2.60 1.74
C VAL A 155 -8.04 2.87 0.72
N GLN A 156 -8.39 1.85 -0.06
CA GLN A 156 -9.49 1.91 -1.01
C GLN A 156 -10.60 0.96 -0.58
N VAL A 157 -11.83 1.29 -0.95
CA VAL A 157 -12.99 0.40 -0.81
C VAL A 157 -13.39 -0.06 -2.19
N GLU A 158 -13.30 -1.36 -2.43
CA GLU A 158 -13.79 -2.02 -3.63
C GLU A 158 -15.19 -2.57 -3.39
N GLN A 159 -15.97 -2.67 -4.46
CA GLN A 159 -17.29 -3.28 -4.43
C GLN A 159 -17.44 -4.33 -5.53
N ARG A 160 -18.18 -5.38 -5.22
CA ARG A 160 -18.55 -6.43 -6.17
C ARG A 160 -19.99 -6.83 -5.99
N ASP A 161 -20.73 -6.81 -7.08
CA ASP A 161 -22.10 -7.32 -7.10
C ASP A 161 -22.13 -8.83 -6.87
N GLN A 162 -23.07 -9.25 -6.03
CA GLN A 162 -23.42 -10.65 -5.80
C GLN A 162 -24.89 -10.87 -6.17
N PRO A 163 -25.24 -10.87 -7.47
CA PRO A 163 -26.64 -10.87 -7.92
C PRO A 163 -27.41 -12.09 -7.45
N GLN A 164 -26.77 -13.24 -7.33
CA GLN A 164 -27.39 -14.48 -6.81
C GLN A 164 -27.85 -14.36 -5.34
N ARG A 165 -27.31 -13.39 -4.58
CA ARG A 165 -27.67 -13.12 -3.18
C ARG A 165 -28.44 -11.81 -3.00
N GLY A 166 -28.65 -11.05 -4.08
CA GLY A 166 -29.26 -9.71 -4.01
C GLY A 166 -28.45 -8.73 -3.16
N GLN A 167 -27.14 -8.87 -3.13
CA GLN A 167 -26.25 -8.08 -2.26
C GLN A 167 -25.07 -7.52 -3.06
N VAL A 168 -24.49 -6.44 -2.53
CA VAL A 168 -23.19 -5.91 -2.92
C VAL A 168 -22.21 -6.21 -1.80
N TRP A 169 -21.07 -6.76 -2.14
CA TRP A 169 -19.94 -6.98 -1.24
C TRP A 169 -18.99 -5.81 -1.34
N PHE A 170 -18.74 -5.14 -0.21
CA PHE A 170 -17.77 -4.07 -0.06
C PHE A 170 -16.59 -4.59 0.77
N TYR A 171 -15.37 -4.24 0.37
CA TYR A 171 -14.18 -4.60 1.13
C TYR A 171 -13.07 -3.56 0.94
N THR A 172 -12.25 -3.40 1.98
CA THR A 172 -11.09 -2.51 1.93
C THR A 172 -9.90 -3.19 1.30
N ARG A 173 -8.97 -2.39 0.77
CA ARG A 173 -7.61 -2.78 0.40
C ARG A 173 -6.66 -1.69 0.84
N GLY A 174 -5.58 -2.08 1.53
CA GLY A 174 -4.55 -1.17 2.00
C GLY A 174 -4.37 -1.16 3.52
N LEU A 175 -5.29 -1.68 4.32
CA LEU A 175 -5.13 -1.79 5.78
C LEU A 175 -3.95 -2.68 6.15
N ALA A 176 -3.59 -3.65 5.31
CA ALA A 176 -2.42 -4.50 5.47
C ALA A 176 -1.09 -3.70 5.56
N LYS A 177 -0.99 -2.51 4.96
CA LYS A 177 0.16 -1.59 5.10
C LYS A 177 0.41 -1.20 6.56
N PHE A 178 -0.65 -1.19 7.37
CA PHE A 178 -0.63 -0.86 8.79
C PHE A 178 -0.56 -2.11 9.68
N GLY A 179 -0.42 -3.31 9.07
CA GLY A 179 -0.44 -4.59 9.78
C GLY A 179 -1.81 -4.94 10.34
N LEU A 180 -2.86 -4.43 9.71
CA LEU A 180 -4.26 -4.73 10.00
C LEU A 180 -4.82 -5.70 8.96
N GLU A 181 -5.92 -6.36 9.30
CA GLU A 181 -6.70 -7.12 8.34
C GLU A 181 -7.67 -6.20 7.60
N GLU A 182 -8.01 -6.56 6.36
CA GLU A 182 -8.96 -5.80 5.58
C GLU A 182 -10.38 -5.95 6.16
N LEU A 183 -11.23 -4.95 5.93
CA LEU A 183 -12.62 -4.95 6.37
C LEU A 183 -13.53 -5.41 5.22
N GLU A 184 -14.64 -6.04 5.55
CA GLU A 184 -15.70 -6.33 4.60
C GLU A 184 -17.09 -6.14 5.20
N THR A 185 -18.05 -5.84 4.34
CA THR A 185 -19.48 -5.82 4.69
C THR A 185 -20.34 -6.16 3.48
N TYR A 186 -21.57 -6.56 3.73
CA TYR A 186 -22.56 -6.88 2.70
C TYR A 186 -23.79 -5.99 2.87
N ARG A 187 -24.27 -5.43 1.77
CA ARG A 187 -25.48 -4.60 1.75
C ARG A 187 -26.43 -5.06 0.64
N PRO A 188 -27.75 -4.92 0.83
CA PRO A 188 -28.72 -5.15 -0.25
C PRO A 188 -28.40 -4.27 -1.46
N THR A 189 -28.63 -4.79 -2.67
CA THR A 189 -28.54 -3.99 -3.90
C THR A 189 -29.55 -2.83 -3.89
N GLY A 190 -29.14 -1.71 -4.50
CA GLY A 190 -30.00 -0.52 -4.63
C GLY A 190 -29.93 0.47 -3.47
N LEU A 191 -29.11 0.22 -2.47
CA LEU A 191 -28.78 1.21 -1.43
C LEU A 191 -27.61 2.11 -1.87
N PRO A 192 -27.52 3.36 -1.36
CA PRO A 192 -26.42 4.26 -1.69
C PRO A 192 -25.06 3.69 -1.22
N ASP A 193 -24.12 3.55 -2.17
CA ASP A 193 -22.79 2.98 -1.90
C ASP A 193 -21.89 3.92 -1.09
N ARG A 194 -22.06 5.23 -1.28
CA ARG A 194 -21.22 6.25 -0.66
C ARG A 194 -21.16 6.15 0.86
N SER A 195 -22.31 5.95 1.52
CA SER A 195 -22.37 5.85 2.98
C SER A 195 -21.62 4.62 3.51
N VAL A 196 -21.62 3.53 2.75
CA VAL A 196 -20.88 2.29 3.11
C VAL A 196 -19.38 2.51 2.98
N ILE A 197 -18.97 3.15 1.89
CA ILE A 197 -17.56 3.49 1.63
C ILE A 197 -17.03 4.39 2.75
N ASP A 198 -17.73 5.48 3.05
CA ASP A 198 -17.34 6.43 4.09
C ASP A 198 -17.25 5.74 5.46
N THR A 199 -18.22 4.86 5.79
CA THR A 199 -18.21 4.11 7.06
C THR A 199 -17.01 3.15 7.14
N LEU A 200 -16.67 2.42 6.07
CA LEU A 200 -15.52 1.51 6.08
C LEU A 200 -14.20 2.28 6.21
N LEU A 201 -14.07 3.46 5.59
CA LEU A 201 -12.91 4.34 5.75
C LEU A 201 -12.81 4.88 7.18
N ASP A 202 -13.91 5.31 7.79
CA ASP A 202 -13.94 5.77 9.20
C ASP A 202 -13.53 4.64 10.16
N ILE A 203 -14.00 3.40 9.93
CA ILE A 203 -13.56 2.24 10.71
C ILE A 203 -12.05 2.03 10.52
N GLY A 204 -11.57 2.09 9.28
CA GLY A 204 -10.14 1.99 8.94
C GLY A 204 -9.30 3.01 9.69
N GLU A 205 -9.72 4.28 9.72
CA GLU A 205 -9.05 5.35 10.46
C GLU A 205 -8.95 5.05 11.95
N VAL A 206 -10.05 4.61 12.58
CA VAL A 206 -10.07 4.23 14.01
C VAL A 206 -9.11 3.07 14.29
N LEU A 207 -9.09 2.05 13.44
CA LEU A 207 -8.21 0.89 13.61
C LEU A 207 -6.73 1.25 13.39
N ILE A 208 -6.42 2.09 12.41
CA ILE A 208 -5.07 2.58 12.15
C ILE A 208 -4.57 3.39 13.34
N ALA A 209 -5.37 4.33 13.84
CA ALA A 209 -5.03 5.12 15.02
C ALA A 209 -4.85 4.26 16.28
N GLY A 210 -5.68 3.23 16.45
CA GLY A 210 -5.61 2.30 17.58
C GLY A 210 -4.46 1.29 17.49
N GLY A 211 -3.92 1.04 16.31
CA GLY A 211 -2.81 0.11 16.04
C GLY A 211 -3.11 -1.36 16.40
N LYS A 212 -4.38 -1.73 16.50
CA LYS A 212 -4.81 -3.06 16.93
C LYS A 212 -5.74 -3.71 15.91
N VAL A 213 -5.50 -4.99 15.65
CA VAL A 213 -6.41 -5.81 14.84
C VAL A 213 -7.70 -6.05 15.62
N ALA A 214 -8.84 -5.72 15.00
CA ALA A 214 -10.16 -5.98 15.59
C ALA A 214 -10.44 -7.50 15.64
N LYS A 215 -10.98 -7.97 16.75
CA LYS A 215 -11.32 -9.39 16.96
C LYS A 215 -12.81 -9.61 16.73
N VAL A 216 -13.17 -10.83 16.33
CA VAL A 216 -14.58 -11.22 16.25
C VAL A 216 -15.23 -11.07 17.63
N GLY A 217 -16.35 -10.36 17.66
CA GLY A 217 -17.06 -9.98 18.90
C GLY A 217 -16.74 -8.58 19.40
N ASP A 218 -15.68 -7.93 18.91
CA ASP A 218 -15.36 -6.56 19.29
C ASP A 218 -16.45 -5.59 18.82
N HIS A 219 -16.62 -4.52 19.58
CA HIS A 219 -17.46 -3.38 19.26
C HIS A 219 -16.59 -2.13 19.16
N LEU A 220 -16.79 -1.37 18.10
CA LEU A 220 -16.11 -0.10 17.84
C LEU A 220 -17.16 1.00 17.76
N THR A 221 -16.89 2.15 18.35
CA THR A 221 -17.74 3.33 18.18
C THR A 221 -17.01 4.32 17.29
N LEU A 222 -17.66 4.75 16.20
CA LEU A 222 -17.11 5.75 15.30
C LEU A 222 -17.16 7.13 15.95
N PRO A 223 -16.03 7.85 16.11
CA PRO A 223 -16.02 9.15 16.81
C PRO A 223 -16.89 10.21 16.13
N ARG A 224 -16.96 10.21 14.80
CA ARG A 224 -17.70 11.23 14.03
C ARG A 224 -19.21 11.09 14.13
N THR A 225 -19.73 9.86 14.13
CA THR A 225 -21.16 9.58 14.01
C THR A 225 -21.77 9.00 15.29
N GLY A 226 -20.93 8.52 16.22
CA GLY A 226 -21.40 7.74 17.36
C GLY A 226 -21.90 6.34 17.01
N GLN A 227 -21.79 5.93 15.73
CA GLN A 227 -22.31 4.65 15.24
C GLN A 227 -21.53 3.49 15.87
N LEU A 228 -22.28 2.49 16.35
CA LEU A 228 -21.72 1.26 16.90
C LEU A 228 -21.51 0.24 15.79
N ILE A 229 -20.26 -0.21 15.64
CA ILE A 229 -19.82 -1.21 14.69
C ILE A 229 -19.54 -2.50 15.42
N LYS A 230 -20.01 -3.63 14.90
CA LYS A 230 -19.73 -4.97 15.43
C LYS A 230 -18.88 -5.77 14.45
N VAL A 231 -17.82 -6.40 14.94
CA VAL A 231 -17.01 -7.36 14.16
C VAL A 231 -17.63 -8.75 14.31
N VAL A 232 -18.12 -9.33 13.22
CA VAL A 232 -18.96 -10.54 13.28
C VAL A 232 -18.27 -11.81 12.78
N ARG A 233 -17.30 -11.68 11.86
CA ARG A 233 -16.64 -12.84 11.27
C ARG A 233 -15.22 -12.54 10.80
N HIS A 234 -14.41 -13.58 10.74
CA HIS A 234 -13.11 -13.59 10.04
C HIS A 234 -13.15 -14.63 8.93
N ARG A 235 -12.59 -14.29 7.76
CA ARG A 235 -12.34 -15.24 6.68
C ARG A 235 -11.09 -14.86 5.89
N THR A 236 -10.61 -15.80 5.10
CA THR A 236 -9.56 -15.55 4.11
C THR A 236 -10.16 -15.73 2.73
N ASP A 237 -9.98 -14.72 1.87
CA ASP A 237 -10.35 -14.80 0.47
C ASP A 237 -9.09 -15.14 -0.36
N SER A 238 -9.13 -16.30 -1.01
CA SER A 238 -8.06 -16.80 -1.87
C SER A 238 -8.38 -16.59 -3.36
N SER A 239 -9.50 -15.95 -3.69
CA SER A 239 -9.93 -15.73 -5.07
C SER A 239 -9.22 -14.57 -5.76
N SER A 240 -8.54 -13.72 -5.00
CA SER A 240 -7.69 -12.64 -5.52
C SER A 240 -6.22 -13.05 -5.52
N ASP A 241 -5.40 -12.44 -6.37
CA ASP A 241 -3.95 -12.65 -6.43
C ASP A 241 -3.25 -12.37 -5.09
N ALA A 242 -3.86 -11.55 -4.24
CA ALA A 242 -3.48 -11.35 -2.85
C ALA A 242 -4.47 -12.09 -1.95
N HIS A 243 -3.99 -13.04 -1.16
CA HIS A 243 -4.81 -13.67 -0.12
C HIS A 243 -5.25 -12.62 0.89
N LEU A 244 -6.51 -12.18 0.81
CA LEU A 244 -7.05 -11.16 1.70
C LEU A 244 -7.53 -11.81 3.01
N HIS A 245 -7.01 -11.33 4.12
CA HIS A 245 -7.55 -11.62 5.45
C HIS A 245 -8.59 -10.55 5.77
N LEU A 246 -9.85 -10.96 5.95
CA LEU A 246 -11.01 -10.09 6.01
C LEU A 246 -11.72 -10.19 7.37
N ARG A 247 -12.11 -9.02 7.91
CA ARG A 247 -12.99 -8.89 9.06
C ARG A 247 -14.34 -8.36 8.60
N GLU A 248 -15.37 -9.19 8.70
CA GLU A 248 -16.73 -8.74 8.42
C GLU A 248 -17.23 -7.86 9.55
N VAL A 249 -17.70 -6.67 9.19
CA VAL A 249 -18.27 -5.68 10.09
C VAL A 249 -19.72 -5.40 9.73
N THR A 250 -20.53 -5.13 10.76
CA THR A 250 -21.95 -4.76 10.61
C THR A 250 -22.28 -3.57 11.48
N TRP A 251 -23.26 -2.80 11.04
CA TRP A 251 -23.84 -1.68 11.78
C TRP A 251 -25.31 -1.54 11.45
N GLY A 252 -26.09 -0.95 12.39
CA GLY A 252 -27.51 -0.65 12.23
C GLY A 252 -27.76 0.68 11.56
#